data_394a792236a0fab983aa47b14f8116d2
#
_entry.id   394a792236a0fab983aa47b14f8116d2
#
_cell.length_a   1.000
_cell.length_b   1.000
_cell.length_c   1.000
_cell.angle_alpha   90.00
_cell.angle_beta   90.00
_cell.angle_gamma   90.00
#
_symmetry.space_group_name_H-M   'P 1'
#
loop_
_entity.id
_entity.type
_entity.pdbx_description
1 polymer ?
#
loop_
_entity_poly.entity_id
_entity_poly.type
_entity_poly.pdbx_seq_one_letter_code
_entity_poly.pdbx_strand_id
1 'polypeptide(L)'
;SGRCRRCRVVSKSGLALEALLRGPDDLLLLDEPDNSLDVPGKRWLEEQLRATDKGVLYVSHDRELLARTATSIITLELDAAGNTAWTHPGGFDTYHRAREQRFERLDELRRRWGNLASSAFRCGCTVGGPGSAL
;
A
#
# COMPACT_ATOMS: atom_id res chain seq x y z
N SER A 1 2.50 19.86 -13.35
CA SER A 1 3.53 18.99 -12.73
C SER A 1 4.15 19.69 -11.54
N GLY A 2 3.55 19.49 -10.35
CA GLY A 2 4.04 20.04 -9.09
C GLY A 2 5.27 19.25 -8.63
N ARG A 3 6.42 19.90 -8.49
CA ARG A 3 7.57 19.31 -7.81
C ARG A 3 7.31 19.36 -6.31
N CYS A 4 7.17 18.21 -5.68
CA CYS A 4 7.21 18.09 -4.23
C CYS A 4 8.55 18.66 -3.74
N ARG A 5 8.54 19.76 -2.99
CA ARG A 5 9.75 20.47 -2.58
C ARG A 5 10.32 19.98 -1.26
N ARG A 6 9.51 19.39 -0.41
CA ARG A 6 9.94 18.86 0.89
C ARG A 6 9.13 17.64 1.28
N CYS A 7 9.81 16.56 1.61
CA CYS A 7 9.26 15.34 2.17
C CYS A 7 9.86 15.14 3.55
N ARG A 8 9.04 14.88 4.56
CA ARG A 8 9.50 14.63 5.92
C ARG A 8 8.94 13.32 6.45
N VAL A 9 9.81 12.53 7.06
CA VAL A 9 9.47 11.26 7.73
C VAL A 9 9.45 11.50 9.23
N VAL A 10 8.39 11.05 9.91
CA VAL A 10 8.27 11.17 11.37
C VAL A 10 7.70 9.91 11.97
N SER A 11 8.36 9.46 13.02
CA SER A 11 7.94 8.40 13.92
C SER A 11 7.73 9.00 15.31
N LYS A 12 6.52 8.76 15.86
CA LYS A 12 6.21 8.82 17.30
C LYS A 12 6.35 10.16 18.07
N SER A 13 5.38 11.08 17.96
CA SER A 13 4.80 11.82 19.11
C SER A 13 3.76 12.85 18.64
N GLY A 14 2.61 12.96 19.33
CA GLY A 14 1.50 13.82 18.95
C GLY A 14 1.84 15.31 18.83
N LEU A 15 2.74 15.84 19.65
CA LEU A 15 3.20 17.24 19.58
C LEU A 15 4.05 17.52 18.33
N ALA A 16 4.87 16.54 17.91
CA ALA A 16 5.65 16.67 16.68
C ALA A 16 4.75 16.64 15.45
N LEU A 17 3.64 15.90 15.48
CA LEU A 17 2.69 15.77 14.40
C LEU A 17 1.97 17.10 14.10
N GLU A 18 1.54 17.82 15.12
CA GLU A 18 0.91 19.14 14.95
C GLU A 18 1.88 20.16 14.30
N ALA A 19 3.12 20.20 14.75
CA ALA A 19 4.15 21.05 14.17
C ALA A 19 4.42 20.73 12.70
N LEU A 20 4.32 19.46 12.32
CA LEU A 20 4.52 18.98 10.94
C LEU A 20 3.35 19.29 10.04
N LEU A 21 2.13 19.10 10.52
CA LEU A 21 0.92 19.43 9.77
C LEU A 21 0.85 20.92 9.45
N ARG A 22 1.38 21.77 10.33
CA ARG A 22 1.48 23.22 10.14
C ARG A 22 2.77 23.68 9.45
N GLY A 23 3.73 22.78 9.26
CA GLY A 23 5.02 23.07 8.63
C GLY A 23 4.92 23.39 7.14
N PRO A 24 6.03 23.80 6.51
CA PRO A 24 6.07 24.16 5.09
C PRO A 24 6.23 22.97 4.14
N ASP A 25 6.13 21.75 4.64
CA ASP A 25 6.33 20.51 3.85
C ASP A 25 5.07 20.19 3.03
N ASP A 26 5.25 19.74 1.78
CA ASP A 26 4.15 19.40 0.87
C ASP A 26 3.68 17.93 1.03
N LEU A 27 4.59 17.07 1.52
CA LEU A 27 4.34 15.64 1.72
C LEU A 27 4.83 15.19 3.10
N LEU A 28 3.96 14.50 3.81
CA LEU A 28 4.26 13.90 5.11
C LEU A 28 4.26 12.37 5.00
N LEU A 29 5.27 11.76 5.60
CA LEU A 29 5.36 10.31 5.76
C LEU A 29 5.25 10.00 7.25
N LEU A 30 4.20 9.28 7.65
CA LEU A 30 3.91 8.97 9.04
C LEU A 30 3.95 7.47 9.26
N ASP A 31 4.69 7.05 10.26
CA ASP A 31 4.81 5.64 10.66
C ASP A 31 4.07 5.44 11.98
N GLU A 32 2.95 4.71 11.91
CA GLU A 32 2.03 4.41 13.02
C GLU A 32 1.71 5.65 13.89
N PRO A 33 1.14 6.73 13.30
CA PRO A 33 0.92 7.98 14.03
C PRO A 33 -0.12 7.86 15.15
N ASP A 34 -0.94 6.83 15.11
CA ASP A 34 -2.01 6.51 16.07
C ASP A 34 -1.58 5.67 17.25
N ASN A 35 -0.40 5.02 17.20
CA ASN A 35 0.03 4.01 18.16
C ASN A 35 0.23 4.54 19.60
N SER A 36 0.52 5.83 19.76
CA SER A 36 0.74 6.46 21.08
C SER A 36 -0.38 7.42 21.49
N LEU A 37 -1.48 7.45 20.74
CA LEU A 37 -2.59 8.37 20.99
C LEU A 37 -3.72 7.67 21.76
N ASP A 38 -4.29 8.39 22.70
CA ASP A 38 -5.56 8.03 23.34
C ASP A 38 -6.75 8.31 22.40
N VAL A 39 -7.96 7.94 22.82
CA VAL A 39 -9.16 8.11 21.99
C VAL A 39 -9.40 9.56 21.53
N PRO A 40 -9.28 10.58 22.40
CA PRO A 40 -9.33 11.97 21.98
C PRO A 40 -8.24 12.34 20.98
N GLY A 41 -7.01 11.88 21.18
CA GLY A 41 -5.88 12.12 20.29
C GLY A 41 -6.08 11.49 18.90
N LYS A 42 -6.66 10.29 18.82
CA LYS A 42 -6.99 9.65 17.54
C LYS A 42 -8.04 10.45 16.78
N ARG A 43 -9.08 10.94 17.43
CA ARG A 43 -10.11 11.80 16.80
C ARG A 43 -9.51 13.09 16.26
N TRP A 44 -8.64 13.72 17.04
CA TRP A 44 -7.91 14.90 16.60
C TRP A 44 -7.06 14.58 15.37
N LEU A 45 -6.35 13.46 15.36
CA LEU A 45 -5.55 13.01 14.21
C LEU A 45 -6.42 12.82 12.96
N GLU A 46 -7.57 12.15 13.08
CA GLU A 46 -8.53 11.96 11.98
C GLU A 46 -8.97 13.31 11.38
N GLU A 47 -9.31 14.28 12.23
CA GLU A 47 -9.71 15.61 11.79
C GLU A 47 -8.59 16.34 11.06
N GLN A 48 -7.36 16.26 11.57
CA GLN A 48 -6.21 16.89 10.94
C GLN A 48 -5.87 16.27 9.59
N LEU A 49 -5.91 14.94 9.49
CA LEU A 49 -5.66 14.21 8.24
C LEU A 49 -6.71 14.55 7.16
N ARG A 50 -7.95 14.80 7.56
CA ARG A 50 -9.03 15.18 6.63
C ARG A 50 -9.00 16.64 6.23
N ALA A 51 -8.50 17.51 7.11
CA ALA A 51 -8.48 18.96 6.88
C ALA A 51 -7.22 19.45 6.15
N THR A 52 -6.17 18.63 6.08
CA THR A 52 -4.92 19.06 5.45
C THR A 52 -4.98 19.00 3.93
N ASP A 53 -4.43 20.01 3.28
CA ASP A 53 -4.25 20.03 1.81
C ASP A 53 -2.94 19.35 1.37
N LYS A 54 -2.16 18.82 2.31
CA LYS A 54 -0.89 18.16 2.05
C LYS A 54 -1.08 16.73 1.57
N GLY A 55 -0.12 16.21 0.81
CA GLY A 55 -0.01 14.78 0.59
C GLY A 55 0.40 14.08 1.88
N VAL A 56 -0.37 13.11 2.34
CA VAL A 56 -0.03 12.32 3.52
C VAL A 56 0.02 10.84 3.14
N LEU A 57 1.17 10.23 3.37
CA LEU A 57 1.33 8.78 3.30
C LEU A 57 1.61 8.27 4.72
N TYR A 58 0.76 7.37 5.20
CA TYR A 58 0.93 6.83 6.54
C TYR A 58 0.75 5.32 6.59
N VAL A 59 1.39 4.66 7.54
CA VAL A 59 1.21 3.26 7.89
C VAL A 59 0.44 3.20 9.19
N SER A 60 -0.64 2.44 9.25
CA SER A 60 -1.41 2.20 10.47
C SER A 60 -2.03 0.81 10.46
N HIS A 61 -2.18 0.25 11.65
CA HIS A 61 -2.93 -0.98 11.89
C HIS A 61 -4.38 -0.71 12.34
N ASP A 62 -4.73 0.54 12.57
CA ASP A 62 -6.06 0.97 12.98
C ASP A 62 -7.01 1.05 11.78
N ARG A 63 -7.91 0.07 11.71
CA ARG A 63 -8.89 -0.03 10.61
C ARG A 63 -9.89 1.12 10.59
N GLU A 64 -10.22 1.67 11.78
CA GLU A 64 -11.15 2.80 11.88
C GLU A 64 -10.51 4.08 11.33
N LEU A 65 -9.24 4.33 11.67
CA LEU A 65 -8.48 5.43 11.11
C LEU A 65 -8.40 5.33 9.59
N LEU A 66 -8.04 4.15 9.07
CA LEU A 66 -7.98 3.90 7.63
C LEU A 66 -9.33 4.10 6.94
N ALA A 67 -10.42 3.59 7.52
CA ALA A 67 -11.75 3.72 6.95
C ALA A 67 -12.24 5.18 6.86
N ARG A 68 -11.83 5.99 7.83
CA ARG A 68 -12.29 7.39 7.92
C ARG A 68 -11.42 8.40 7.17
N THR A 69 -10.15 8.08 6.94
CA THR A 69 -9.18 9.07 6.42
C THR A 69 -8.48 8.66 5.14
N ALA A 70 -8.34 7.35 4.83
CA ALA A 70 -7.64 6.91 3.64
C ALA A 70 -8.48 7.13 2.37
N THR A 71 -7.93 7.84 1.41
CA THR A 71 -8.50 8.04 0.07
C THR A 71 -7.95 7.05 -0.95
N SER A 72 -6.80 6.46 -0.66
CA SER A 72 -6.14 5.44 -1.48
C SER A 72 -5.30 4.54 -0.58
N ILE A 73 -5.17 3.25 -0.93
CA ILE A 73 -4.43 2.27 -0.15
C ILE A 73 -3.36 1.64 -1.01
N ILE A 74 -2.13 1.63 -0.48
CA ILE A 74 -1.00 0.94 -1.07
C ILE A 74 -0.73 -0.33 -0.28
N THR A 75 -0.77 -1.47 -0.94
CA THR A 75 -0.45 -2.77 -0.34
C THR A 75 0.91 -3.23 -0.82
N LEU A 76 1.75 -3.61 0.12
CA LEU A 76 3.02 -4.26 -0.15
C LEU A 76 2.84 -5.77 0.01
N GLU A 77 3.18 -6.53 -1.00
CA GLU A 77 3.11 -8.00 -1.01
C GLU A 77 4.52 -8.57 -1.19
N LEU A 78 4.85 -9.54 -0.32
CA LEU A 78 6.09 -10.30 -0.42
C LEU A 78 5.77 -11.56 -1.22
N ASP A 79 6.38 -11.71 -2.39
CA ASP A 79 6.27 -12.93 -3.20
C ASP A 79 7.65 -13.56 -3.40
N ALA A 80 7.67 -14.83 -3.75
CA ALA A 80 8.91 -15.56 -4.08
C ALA A 80 9.70 -14.93 -5.24
N ALA A 81 9.02 -14.19 -6.12
CA ALA A 81 9.62 -13.44 -7.23
C ALA A 81 10.12 -12.04 -6.84
N GLY A 82 9.91 -11.60 -5.59
CA GLY A 82 10.27 -10.29 -5.08
C GLY A 82 9.11 -9.51 -4.48
N ASN A 83 9.40 -8.30 -3.99
CA ASN A 83 8.41 -7.45 -3.39
C ASN A 83 7.60 -6.74 -4.48
N THR A 84 6.29 -6.83 -4.39
CA THR A 84 5.38 -6.10 -5.29
C THR A 84 4.53 -5.12 -4.50
N ALA A 85 4.16 -4.02 -5.15
CA ALA A 85 3.24 -3.04 -4.58
C ALA A 85 2.07 -2.84 -5.54
N TRP A 86 0.87 -2.69 -5.00
CA TRP A 86 -0.28 -2.29 -5.78
C TRP A 86 -1.09 -1.23 -5.05
N THR A 87 -1.68 -0.33 -5.81
CA THR A 87 -2.46 0.78 -5.30
C THR A 87 -3.94 0.53 -5.58
N HIS A 88 -4.75 0.64 -4.54
CA HIS A 88 -6.20 0.69 -4.66
C HIS A 88 -6.67 2.15 -4.61
N PRO A 89 -7.23 2.69 -5.72
CA PRO A 89 -7.79 4.03 -5.75
C PRO A 89 -9.17 4.02 -5.12
N GLY A 90 -9.24 4.12 -3.80
CA GLY A 90 -10.48 4.09 -3.04
C GLY A 90 -10.22 3.94 -1.55
N GLY A 91 -11.24 4.21 -0.74
CA GLY A 91 -11.18 4.09 0.69
C GLY A 91 -11.11 2.61 1.16
N PHE A 92 -10.95 2.46 2.45
CA PHE A 92 -10.82 1.16 3.10
C PHE A 92 -12.06 0.27 2.92
N ASP A 93 -13.24 0.85 2.77
CA ASP A 93 -14.50 0.12 2.60
C ASP A 93 -14.53 -0.76 1.34
N THR A 94 -13.91 -0.28 0.25
CA THR A 94 -13.84 -1.00 -1.02
C THR A 94 -12.57 -1.86 -1.15
N TYR A 95 -11.59 -1.64 -0.29
CA TYR A 95 -10.28 -2.29 -0.34
C TYR A 95 -10.36 -3.82 -0.20
N HIS A 96 -11.14 -4.31 0.78
CA HIS A 96 -11.24 -5.76 1.03
C HIS A 96 -11.76 -6.50 -0.21
N ARG A 97 -12.81 -5.97 -0.82
CA ARG A 97 -13.38 -6.55 -2.05
C ARG A 97 -12.40 -6.51 -3.21
N ALA A 98 -11.69 -5.41 -3.39
CA ALA A 98 -10.67 -5.28 -4.43
C ALA A 98 -9.52 -6.25 -4.22
N ARG A 99 -9.11 -6.46 -2.97
CA ARG A 99 -8.08 -7.43 -2.58
C ARG A 99 -8.50 -8.87 -2.89
N GLU A 100 -9.71 -9.27 -2.53
CA GLU A 100 -10.26 -10.59 -2.84
C GLU A 100 -10.28 -10.85 -4.34
N GLN A 101 -10.83 -9.92 -5.13
CA GLN A 101 -10.87 -10.02 -6.59
C GLN A 101 -9.46 -10.14 -7.21
N ARG A 102 -8.47 -9.44 -6.64
CA ARG A 102 -7.09 -9.54 -7.07
C ARG A 102 -6.51 -10.93 -6.80
N PHE A 103 -6.74 -11.49 -5.61
CA PHE A 103 -6.28 -12.84 -5.27
C PHE A 103 -6.93 -13.90 -6.15
N GLU A 104 -8.24 -13.84 -6.38
CA GLU A 104 -8.96 -14.76 -7.28
C GLU A 104 -8.36 -14.74 -8.69
N ARG A 105 -8.08 -13.54 -9.22
CA ARG A 105 -7.45 -13.37 -10.54
C ARG A 105 -6.05 -13.97 -10.60
N LEU A 106 -5.24 -13.77 -9.57
CA LEU A 106 -3.90 -14.35 -9.49
C LEU A 106 -3.94 -15.87 -9.40
N ASP A 107 -4.85 -16.43 -8.63
CA ASP A 107 -5.05 -17.88 -8.54
C ASP A 107 -5.53 -18.49 -9.85
N GLU A 108 -6.43 -17.82 -10.56
CA GLU A 108 -6.86 -18.25 -11.88
C GLU A 108 -5.69 -18.26 -12.88
N LEU A 109 -4.86 -17.23 -12.88
CA LEU A 109 -3.66 -17.18 -13.70
C LEU A 109 -2.68 -18.31 -13.35
N ARG A 110 -2.43 -18.57 -12.06
CA ARG A 110 -1.59 -19.68 -11.61
C ARG A 110 -2.11 -21.04 -12.09
N ARG A 111 -3.43 -21.29 -12.00
CA ARG A 111 -4.06 -22.51 -12.50
C ARG A 111 -3.91 -22.66 -14.01
N ARG A 112 -4.11 -21.57 -14.77
CA ARG A 112 -3.92 -21.58 -16.23
C ARG A 112 -2.48 -21.92 -16.62
N TRP A 113 -1.49 -21.29 -15.95
CA TRP A 113 -0.09 -21.58 -16.18
C TRP A 113 0.28 -23.01 -15.79
N GLY A 114 -0.21 -23.52 -14.68
CA GLY A 114 0.00 -24.91 -14.26
C GLY A 114 -0.55 -25.92 -15.27
N ASN A 115 -1.73 -25.66 -15.83
CA ASN A 115 -2.35 -26.50 -16.86
C ASN A 115 -1.56 -26.45 -18.18
N LEU A 116 -1.10 -25.27 -18.60
CA LEU A 116 -0.28 -25.12 -19.80
C LEU A 116 1.06 -25.81 -19.65
N ALA A 117 1.76 -25.66 -18.52
CA ALA A 117 3.01 -26.34 -18.23
C ALA A 117 2.82 -27.87 -18.25
N SER A 118 1.74 -28.39 -17.63
CA SER A 118 1.44 -29.81 -17.60
C SER A 118 1.08 -30.38 -19.00
N SER A 119 0.44 -29.59 -19.85
CA SER A 119 0.12 -29.99 -21.21
C SER A 119 1.34 -29.97 -22.13
N ALA A 120 2.23 -28.96 -21.97
CA ALA A 120 3.49 -28.89 -22.70
C ALA A 120 4.42 -30.05 -22.36
N PHE A 121 4.48 -30.44 -21.09
CA PHE A 121 5.26 -31.63 -20.67
C PHE A 121 4.73 -32.95 -21.25
N ARG A 122 3.41 -33.09 -21.41
CA ARG A 122 2.78 -34.27 -22.04
C ARG A 122 2.99 -34.30 -23.56
N CYS A 123 3.20 -33.14 -24.19
CA CYS A 123 3.38 -33.04 -25.64
C CYS A 123 4.85 -33.18 -26.08
N GLY A 124 5.80 -33.40 -25.18
CA GLY A 124 7.23 -33.58 -25.50
C GLY A 124 7.94 -32.35 -26.05
N CYS A 125 7.32 -31.17 -25.97
CA CYS A 125 7.95 -29.93 -26.34
C CYS A 125 8.90 -29.47 -25.19
N THR A 126 10.19 -29.70 -25.36
CA THR A 126 11.21 -29.09 -24.51
C THR A 126 11.16 -27.58 -24.72
N VAL A 127 10.68 -26.86 -23.72
CA VAL A 127 10.84 -25.41 -23.68
C VAL A 127 12.34 -25.16 -23.52
N GLY A 128 13.00 -24.76 -24.61
CA GLY A 128 14.41 -24.44 -24.63
C GLY A 128 14.66 -23.31 -23.62
N GLY A 129 15.46 -23.62 -22.58
CA GLY A 129 15.97 -22.61 -21.68
C GLY A 129 16.82 -21.60 -22.44
N PRO A 130 16.94 -20.33 -21.96
CA PRO A 130 17.82 -19.35 -22.57
C PRO A 130 19.26 -19.89 -22.54
N GLY A 131 19.80 -20.14 -23.73
CA GLY A 131 21.10 -20.69 -23.91
C GLY A 131 22.18 -19.81 -23.27
N SER A 132 23.04 -20.44 -22.49
CA SER A 132 24.35 -19.90 -22.14
C SER A 132 25.13 -19.66 -23.40
N ALA A 133 25.25 -18.41 -23.80
CA ALA A 133 26.29 -18.00 -24.78
C ALA A 133 27.59 -17.71 -24.01
N LEU A 134 28.62 -18.38 -24.44
CA LEU A 134 30.03 -18.20 -24.08
C LEU A 134 30.47 -16.75 -24.32
#